data_d403b384cef6c005aeded0b943d81ce1
#
_entry.id   d403b384cef6c005aeded0b943d81ce1
#
_cell.length_a   1.000
_cell.length_b   1.000
_cell.length_c   1.000
_cell.angle_alpha   90.00
_cell.angle_beta   90.00
_cell.angle_gamma   90.00
#
_symmetry.space_group_name_H-M   'P 1'
#
loop_
_entity.id
_entity.type
_entity.pdbx_description
1 polymer ?
#
loop_
_entity_poly.entity_id
_entity_poly.type
_entity_poly.pdbx_seq_one_letter_code
_entity_poly.pdbx_strand_id
1 'polypeptide(L)'
;MSETTTGLIGEYIAAAAVLSQTGWAYAPAQQDKIDGVAISKTNNEVYLCQVKTSSLRSDKSGRTPGYHFQLTSGSHKALPHNTKEHCDYDILVLCAAQQRSCLFFHISQIRQFTKRLSPSVFTQQAERDSFIRAVEIAREMRR
;
A
#
# COMPACT_ATOMS: atom_id res chain seq x y z
N MET A 1 -2.68 -7.49 -19.56
CA MET A 1 -1.57 -7.70 -18.61
C MET A 1 -2.01 -8.74 -17.58
N SER A 2 -1.19 -9.73 -17.32
CA SER A 2 -1.52 -10.76 -16.35
C SER A 2 -1.48 -10.18 -14.92
N GLU A 3 -2.16 -10.84 -14.01
CA GLU A 3 -2.15 -10.45 -12.59
C GLU A 3 -0.73 -10.47 -12.01
N THR A 4 0.08 -11.46 -12.39
CA THR A 4 1.48 -11.57 -11.96
C THR A 4 2.29 -10.36 -12.43
N THR A 5 2.13 -9.98 -13.70
CA THR A 5 2.83 -8.82 -14.25
C THR A 5 2.40 -7.53 -13.55
N THR A 6 1.08 -7.37 -13.32
CA THR A 6 0.56 -6.21 -12.60
C THR A 6 1.13 -6.15 -11.20
N GLY A 7 1.21 -7.29 -10.51
CA GLY A 7 1.79 -7.36 -9.18
C GLY A 7 3.25 -6.93 -9.14
N LEU A 8 4.05 -7.39 -10.10
CA LEU A 8 5.46 -7.00 -10.21
C LEU A 8 5.61 -5.49 -10.45
N ILE A 9 4.78 -4.92 -11.32
CA ILE A 9 4.80 -3.47 -11.57
C ILE A 9 4.55 -2.72 -10.27
N GLY A 10 3.56 -3.16 -9.48
CA GLY A 10 3.25 -2.53 -8.20
C GLY A 10 4.40 -2.59 -7.21
N GLU A 11 5.09 -3.72 -7.14
CA GLU A 11 6.26 -3.86 -6.27
C GLU A 11 7.37 -2.89 -6.66
N TYR A 12 7.62 -2.68 -7.96
CA TYR A 12 8.59 -1.69 -8.42
C TYR A 12 8.13 -0.26 -8.10
N ILE A 13 6.85 0.03 -8.28
CA ILE A 13 6.29 1.35 -7.94
C ILE A 13 6.46 1.63 -6.45
N ALA A 14 6.13 0.66 -5.60
CA ALA A 14 6.26 0.80 -4.14
C ALA A 14 7.72 1.04 -3.74
N ALA A 15 8.64 0.27 -4.30
CA ALA A 15 10.06 0.43 -4.03
C ALA A 15 10.54 1.83 -4.42
N ALA A 16 10.19 2.29 -5.62
CA ALA A 16 10.56 3.62 -6.10
C ALA A 16 9.98 4.72 -5.20
N ALA A 17 8.72 4.55 -4.77
CA ALA A 17 8.04 5.52 -3.92
C ALA A 17 8.72 5.67 -2.56
N VAL A 18 9.09 4.55 -1.92
CA VAL A 18 9.79 4.59 -0.63
C VAL A 18 11.19 5.19 -0.80
N LEU A 19 11.92 4.76 -1.83
CA LEU A 19 13.26 5.27 -2.10
C LEU A 19 13.28 6.76 -2.42
N SER A 20 12.18 7.30 -2.92
CA SER A 20 12.07 8.74 -3.20
C SER A 20 11.91 9.57 -1.93
N GLN A 21 11.59 8.95 -0.80
CA GLN A 21 11.48 9.64 0.48
C GLN A 21 12.88 9.80 1.07
N THR A 22 13.22 11.02 1.46
CA THR A 22 14.53 11.33 2.02
C THR A 22 14.80 10.51 3.29
N GLY A 23 15.90 9.80 3.30
CA GLY A 23 16.29 8.99 4.46
C GLY A 23 15.66 7.62 4.55
N TRP A 24 15.08 7.13 3.46
CA TRP A 24 14.45 5.80 3.44
C TRP A 24 15.11 4.87 2.42
N ALA A 25 15.14 3.60 2.79
CA ALA A 25 15.54 2.50 1.91
C ALA A 25 14.39 1.51 1.82
N TYR A 26 14.42 0.66 0.81
CA TYR A 26 13.43 -0.38 0.61
C TYR A 26 14.13 -1.67 0.19
N ALA A 27 13.73 -2.78 0.81
CA ALA A 27 14.22 -4.09 0.45
C ALA A 27 13.03 -4.98 0.08
N PRO A 28 13.06 -5.67 -1.07
CA PRO A 28 11.99 -6.62 -1.38
C PRO A 28 12.04 -7.80 -0.42
N ALA A 29 10.88 -8.38 -0.18
CA ALA A 29 10.75 -9.57 0.66
C ALA A 29 9.88 -10.58 -0.08
N GLN A 30 10.11 -11.87 0.16
CA GLN A 30 9.34 -12.94 -0.44
C GLN A 30 8.79 -13.84 0.66
N GLN A 31 7.94 -13.26 1.49
CA GLN A 31 7.23 -13.98 2.53
C GLN A 31 5.73 -13.81 2.32
N ASP A 32 4.96 -14.72 2.88
CA ASP A 32 3.52 -14.64 2.78
C ASP A 32 3.02 -13.31 3.37
N LYS A 33 2.28 -12.55 2.57
CA LYS A 33 1.70 -11.24 2.92
C LYS A 33 2.72 -10.11 3.18
N ILE A 34 4.02 -10.37 2.98
CA ILE A 34 5.03 -9.34 3.10
C ILE A 34 5.76 -9.25 1.77
N ASP A 35 5.62 -8.12 1.10
CA ASP A 35 6.22 -7.89 -0.22
C ASP A 35 7.50 -7.09 -0.14
N GLY A 36 7.68 -6.33 0.94
CA GLY A 36 8.89 -5.55 1.10
C GLY A 36 9.00 -4.94 2.48
N VAL A 37 10.12 -4.28 2.70
CA VAL A 37 10.47 -3.69 3.99
C VAL A 37 10.95 -2.26 3.76
N ALA A 38 10.30 -1.31 4.40
CA ALA A 38 10.74 0.09 4.41
C ALA A 38 11.65 0.29 5.61
N ILE A 39 12.82 0.85 5.38
CA ILE A 39 13.86 0.98 6.39
C ILE A 39 14.27 2.45 6.51
N SER A 40 14.17 2.99 7.72
CA SER A 40 14.64 4.35 7.99
C SER A 40 16.17 4.33 8.15
N LYS A 41 16.87 5.08 7.31
CA LYS A 41 18.33 5.20 7.41
C LYS A 41 18.77 6.04 8.59
N THR A 42 17.87 6.83 9.16
CA THR A 42 18.18 7.75 10.25
C THR A 42 18.21 7.02 11.60
N ASN A 43 17.24 6.14 11.85
CA ASN A 43 17.09 5.50 13.15
C ASN A 43 16.92 3.98 13.07
N ASN A 44 17.11 3.40 11.88
CA ASN A 44 17.03 1.95 11.63
C ASN A 44 15.66 1.34 11.93
N GLU A 45 14.61 2.13 11.97
CA GLU A 45 13.25 1.60 12.08
C GLU A 45 12.91 0.80 10.82
N VAL A 46 12.18 -0.28 11.01
CA VAL A 46 11.81 -1.21 9.94
C VAL A 46 10.29 -1.39 9.96
N TYR A 47 9.65 -1.24 8.81
CA TYR A 47 8.22 -1.42 8.65
C TYR A 47 7.93 -2.41 7.53
N LEU A 48 7.17 -3.47 7.87
CA LEU A 48 6.82 -4.51 6.91
C LEU A 48 5.68 -4.02 6.03
N CYS A 49 5.81 -4.21 4.72
CA CYS A 49 4.88 -3.70 3.73
C CYS A 49 4.21 -4.81 2.94
N GLN A 50 2.90 -4.67 2.72
CA GLN A 50 2.19 -5.45 1.72
C GLN A 50 1.79 -4.52 0.59
N VAL A 51 2.01 -4.97 -0.66
CA VAL A 51 1.71 -4.17 -1.85
C VAL A 51 0.50 -4.77 -2.56
N LYS A 52 -0.50 -3.95 -2.80
CA LYS A 52 -1.66 -4.27 -3.63
C LYS A 52 -1.63 -3.38 -4.85
N THR A 53 -1.82 -3.96 -6.02
CA THR A 53 -1.76 -3.23 -7.28
C THR A 53 -3.08 -3.34 -8.01
N SER A 54 -3.50 -2.25 -8.62
CA SER A 54 -4.69 -2.24 -9.44
C SER A 54 -4.39 -1.58 -10.78
N SER A 55 -5.01 -2.10 -11.82
CA SER A 55 -5.07 -1.44 -13.13
C SER A 55 -6.34 -0.62 -13.21
N LEU A 56 -6.29 0.44 -14.00
CA LEU A 56 -7.44 1.30 -14.21
C LEU A 56 -8.58 0.52 -14.85
N ARG A 57 -9.75 0.58 -14.26
CA ARG A 57 -10.93 -0.14 -14.75
C ARG A 57 -12.14 0.76 -14.85
N SER A 58 -12.90 0.58 -15.94
CA SER A 58 -14.22 1.16 -16.06
C SER A 58 -15.23 0.22 -15.42
N ASP A 59 -16.18 0.79 -14.71
CA ASP A 59 -17.30 0.08 -14.16
C ASP A 59 -18.28 -0.32 -15.28
N LYS A 60 -18.98 -1.43 -15.15
CA LYS A 60 -20.00 -1.88 -16.10
C LYS A 60 -21.17 -0.91 -16.21
N SER A 61 -21.39 -0.08 -15.21
CA SER A 61 -22.44 0.94 -15.22
C SER A 61 -22.04 2.25 -15.90
N GLY A 62 -20.87 2.30 -16.54
CA GLY A 62 -20.40 3.50 -17.24
C GLY A 62 -19.85 4.58 -16.32
N ARG A 63 -19.52 4.26 -15.08
CA ARG A 63 -18.90 5.21 -14.16
C ARG A 63 -17.51 5.60 -14.64
N THR A 64 -17.02 6.74 -14.15
CA THR A 64 -15.64 7.16 -14.33
C THR A 64 -14.67 6.05 -13.96
N PRO A 65 -13.65 5.77 -14.79
CA PRO A 65 -12.66 4.75 -14.48
C PRO A 65 -12.01 4.97 -13.12
N GLY A 66 -11.69 3.88 -12.44
CA GLY A 66 -11.05 3.95 -11.12
C GLY A 66 -10.21 2.72 -10.84
N TYR A 67 -9.50 2.78 -9.74
CA TYR A 67 -8.67 1.68 -9.25
C TYR A 67 -9.43 0.96 -8.14
N HIS A 68 -9.48 -0.36 -8.23
CA HIS A 68 -10.20 -1.20 -7.27
C HIS A 68 -9.20 -2.07 -6.52
N PHE A 69 -9.23 -1.98 -5.19
CA PHE A 69 -8.33 -2.75 -4.33
C PHE A 69 -9.13 -3.63 -3.39
N GLN A 70 -8.71 -4.89 -3.30
CA GLN A 70 -9.19 -5.79 -2.27
C GLN A 70 -8.22 -5.68 -1.10
N LEU A 71 -8.71 -5.24 0.05
CA LEU A 71 -7.85 -4.87 1.18
C LEU A 71 -7.66 -5.99 2.20
N THR A 72 -8.50 -7.03 2.12
CA THR A 72 -8.38 -8.19 2.99
C THR A 72 -8.02 -9.42 2.15
N SER A 73 -7.48 -10.44 2.78
CA SER A 73 -7.02 -11.65 2.11
C SER A 73 -8.16 -12.62 1.76
N GLY A 74 -9.34 -12.11 1.44
CA GLY A 74 -10.45 -12.93 0.95
C GLY A 74 -11.20 -13.72 2.00
N SER A 75 -10.84 -13.63 3.25
CA SER A 75 -11.50 -14.38 4.31
C SER A 75 -12.82 -13.76 4.78
N HIS A 76 -13.20 -12.64 4.25
CA HIS A 76 -14.45 -11.91 4.57
C HIS A 76 -14.72 -11.76 6.08
N LYS A 77 -13.68 -11.78 6.87
CA LYS A 77 -13.83 -11.58 8.30
C LYS A 77 -14.14 -10.11 8.58
N ALA A 78 -14.97 -9.90 9.58
CA ALA A 78 -15.36 -8.55 9.94
C ALA A 78 -14.17 -7.71 10.37
N LEU A 79 -14.20 -6.42 10.03
CA LEU A 79 -13.29 -5.44 10.60
C LEU A 79 -13.57 -5.36 12.11
N PRO A 80 -12.59 -5.19 12.94
CA PRO A 80 -11.26 -4.62 12.71
C PRO A 80 -10.12 -5.64 12.60
N HIS A 81 -10.26 -6.68 11.82
CA HIS A 81 -9.21 -7.70 11.70
C HIS A 81 -7.95 -7.20 10.99
N ASN A 82 -7.98 -5.99 10.41
CA ASN A 82 -6.80 -5.35 9.82
C ASN A 82 -6.01 -4.60 10.89
N THR A 83 -5.57 -5.32 11.93
CA THR A 83 -4.71 -4.78 12.97
C THR A 83 -3.41 -5.58 12.99
N LYS A 84 -2.39 -5.09 13.66
CA LYS A 84 -1.12 -5.79 13.77
C LYS A 84 -1.26 -7.18 14.39
N GLU A 85 -2.27 -7.39 15.22
CA GLU A 85 -2.56 -8.70 15.82
C GLU A 85 -3.05 -9.71 14.80
N HIS A 86 -3.66 -9.24 13.71
CA HIS A 86 -4.26 -10.08 12.67
C HIS A 86 -3.53 -9.97 11.33
N CYS A 87 -2.56 -9.08 11.22
CA CYS A 87 -1.79 -8.87 10.00
C CYS A 87 -0.30 -8.99 10.28
N ASP A 88 0.41 -9.59 9.34
CA ASP A 88 1.86 -9.78 9.47
C ASP A 88 2.66 -8.57 8.98
N TYR A 89 1.99 -7.49 8.59
CA TYR A 89 2.62 -6.30 8.05
C TYR A 89 2.13 -5.03 8.76
N ASP A 90 2.88 -3.95 8.64
CA ASP A 90 2.59 -2.66 9.25
C ASP A 90 1.91 -1.71 8.28
N ILE A 91 2.35 -1.70 7.03
CA ILE A 91 1.93 -0.72 6.03
C ILE A 91 1.37 -1.43 4.81
N LEU A 92 0.19 -0.98 4.38
CA LEU A 92 -0.41 -1.40 3.12
C LEU A 92 -0.12 -0.34 2.07
N VAL A 93 0.41 -0.76 0.93
CA VAL A 93 0.74 0.12 -0.19
C VAL A 93 -0.20 -0.16 -1.34
N LEU A 94 -1.00 0.82 -1.71
CA LEU A 94 -1.96 0.70 -2.82
C LEU A 94 -1.35 1.37 -4.05
N CYS A 95 -0.99 0.56 -5.05
CA CYS A 95 -0.31 1.03 -6.26
C CYS A 95 -1.26 1.11 -7.45
N ALA A 96 -1.32 2.27 -8.06
CA ALA A 96 -2.08 2.52 -9.29
C ALA A 96 -1.13 2.34 -10.47
N ALA A 97 -1.30 1.27 -11.24
CA ALA A 97 -0.34 0.89 -12.29
C ALA A 97 -0.17 1.98 -13.35
N GLN A 98 -1.25 2.56 -13.84
CA GLN A 98 -1.18 3.57 -14.89
C GLN A 98 -0.67 4.92 -14.40
N GLN A 99 -0.95 5.28 -13.14
CA GLN A 99 -0.46 6.52 -12.54
C GLN A 99 0.99 6.41 -12.08
N ARG A 100 1.51 5.18 -11.94
CA ARG A 100 2.84 4.89 -11.42
C ARG A 100 3.07 5.56 -10.08
N SER A 101 2.05 5.55 -9.25
CA SER A 101 2.03 6.20 -7.95
C SER A 101 1.30 5.31 -6.96
N CYS A 102 1.54 5.52 -5.69
CA CYS A 102 0.88 4.73 -4.66
C CYS A 102 0.48 5.59 -3.46
N LEU A 103 -0.39 5.00 -2.63
CA LEU A 103 -0.80 5.57 -1.36
C LEU A 103 -0.42 4.58 -0.27
N PHE A 104 0.01 5.10 0.86
CA PHE A 104 0.44 4.32 2.02
C PHE A 104 -0.56 4.43 3.15
N PHE A 105 -0.87 3.31 3.77
CA PHE A 105 -1.77 3.27 4.92
C PHE A 105 -1.17 2.37 5.99
N HIS A 106 -1.17 2.83 7.23
CA HIS A 106 -0.93 1.92 8.34
C HIS A 106 -2.16 1.00 8.45
N ILE A 107 -1.95 -0.25 8.86
CA ILE A 107 -3.04 -1.23 8.93
C ILE A 107 -4.23 -0.75 9.76
N SER A 108 -3.99 0.08 10.78
CA SER A 108 -5.06 0.64 11.62
C SER A 108 -5.98 1.60 10.89
N GLN A 109 -5.57 2.12 9.73
CA GLN A 109 -6.38 3.02 8.91
C GLN A 109 -7.34 2.27 8.00
N ILE A 110 -7.17 0.95 7.87
CA ILE A 110 -7.99 0.14 6.96
C ILE A 110 -9.25 -0.33 7.70
N ARG A 111 -10.42 0.09 7.23
CA ARG A 111 -11.72 -0.20 7.86
C ARG A 111 -12.72 -0.87 6.91
N GLN A 112 -12.26 -1.31 5.75
CA GLN A 112 -13.14 -1.86 4.73
C GLN A 112 -12.46 -3.00 3.98
N PHE A 113 -13.26 -3.88 3.36
CA PHE A 113 -12.75 -5.04 2.61
C PHE A 113 -12.23 -4.64 1.23
N THR A 114 -12.87 -3.66 0.62
CA THR A 114 -12.51 -3.19 -0.72
C THR A 114 -12.47 -1.67 -0.72
N LYS A 115 -11.70 -1.10 -1.64
CA LYS A 115 -11.61 0.34 -1.79
C LYS A 115 -11.51 0.67 -3.27
N ARG A 116 -12.31 1.65 -3.71
CA ARG A 116 -12.25 2.19 -5.05
C ARG A 116 -11.72 3.61 -4.98
N LEU A 117 -10.70 3.90 -5.77
CA LEU A 117 -10.05 5.20 -5.77
C LEU A 117 -9.99 5.78 -7.17
N SER A 118 -10.31 7.07 -7.29
CA SER A 118 -10.19 7.81 -8.53
C SER A 118 -8.71 8.00 -8.89
N PRO A 119 -8.35 8.01 -10.19
CA PRO A 119 -6.97 8.31 -10.59
C PRO A 119 -6.45 9.63 -10.02
N SER A 120 -7.32 10.62 -9.84
CA SER A 120 -6.93 11.95 -9.37
C SER A 120 -6.35 11.97 -7.94
N VAL A 121 -6.58 10.95 -7.13
CA VAL A 121 -6.00 10.91 -5.78
C VAL A 121 -4.56 10.42 -5.76
N PHE A 122 -4.10 9.81 -6.85
CA PHE A 122 -2.73 9.30 -6.96
C PHE A 122 -1.80 10.39 -7.52
N THR A 123 -1.42 11.29 -6.64
CA THR A 123 -0.47 12.37 -6.96
C THR A 123 0.82 12.15 -6.20
N GLN A 124 1.89 12.80 -6.64
CA GLN A 124 3.18 12.73 -5.97
C GLN A 124 3.09 13.30 -4.54
N GLN A 125 2.31 14.37 -4.36
CA GLN A 125 2.11 14.95 -3.05
C GLN A 125 1.34 14.00 -2.12
N ALA A 126 0.28 13.36 -2.63
CA ALA A 126 -0.50 12.41 -1.85
C ALA A 126 0.35 11.18 -1.49
N GLU A 127 1.21 10.73 -2.39
CA GLU A 127 2.14 9.63 -2.11
C GLU A 127 3.04 9.98 -0.93
N ARG A 128 3.63 11.16 -0.95
CA ARG A 128 4.51 11.63 0.13
C ARG A 128 3.74 11.79 1.44
N ASP A 129 2.62 12.49 1.40
CA ASP A 129 1.83 12.77 2.60
C ASP A 129 1.32 11.49 3.25
N SER A 130 0.86 10.54 2.44
CA SER A 130 0.36 9.27 2.96
C SER A 130 1.48 8.42 3.58
N PHE A 131 2.68 8.46 2.99
CA PHE A 131 3.83 7.76 3.55
C PHE A 131 4.19 8.32 4.93
N ILE A 132 4.32 9.63 5.02
CA ILE A 132 4.63 10.31 6.29
C ILE A 132 3.59 9.95 7.36
N ARG A 133 2.31 10.02 7.00
CA ARG A 133 1.23 9.73 7.94
C ARG A 133 1.24 8.26 8.39
N ALA A 134 1.45 7.33 7.48
CA ALA A 134 1.50 5.91 7.81
C ALA A 134 2.65 5.61 8.78
N VAL A 135 3.81 6.21 8.54
CA VAL A 135 4.98 6.04 9.42
C VAL A 135 4.73 6.67 10.79
N GLU A 136 4.12 7.86 10.85
CA GLU A 136 3.77 8.50 12.12
C GLU A 136 2.88 7.60 12.96
N ILE A 137 1.84 7.03 12.36
CA ILE A 137 0.92 6.12 13.06
C ILE A 137 1.68 4.89 13.54
N ALA A 138 2.52 4.30 12.68
CA ALA A 138 3.29 3.11 13.04
C ALA A 138 4.21 3.38 14.22
N ARG A 139 4.85 4.53 14.26
CA ARG A 139 5.71 4.94 15.38
C ARG A 139 4.92 5.07 16.68
N GLU A 140 3.77 5.72 16.64
CA GLU A 140 2.91 5.86 17.81
C GLU A 140 2.45 4.52 18.34
N MET A 141 2.11 3.59 17.45
CA MET A 141 1.65 2.25 17.84
C MET A 141 2.73 1.41 18.52
N ARG A 142 4.00 1.75 18.30
CA ARG A 142 5.14 1.05 18.91
C ARG A 142 5.60 1.62 20.25
N ARG A 143 5.04 2.74 20.64
CA ARG A 143 5.37 3.36 21.92
C ARG A 143 4.68 2.69 23.10
#